data_24d2c2627a8628a20102fffeb5ef3145
#
_entry.id   24d2c2627a8628a20102fffeb5ef3145
#
_cell.length_a   1.000
_cell.length_b   1.000
_cell.length_c   1.000
_cell.angle_alpha   90.00
_cell.angle_beta   90.00
_cell.angle_gamma   90.00
#
_symmetry.space_group_name_H-M   'P 1'
#
loop_
_entity.id
_entity.type
_entity.pdbx_description
1 polymer ?
#
loop_
_entity_poly.entity_id
_entity_poly.type
_entity_poly.pdbx_seq_one_letter_code
_entity_poly.pdbx_strand_id
1 'polypeptide(L)'
;MQRKITLLDGAVGTSLYAKAAAHGIEEHDPVWVFNLRYPDLVQELCRDYHDAGSTYIMANTFTANRQSVSHFSNYAVADVVTAGVQLARDALQGTGAKVGLAVGALAQLMKPFGPLEPADAASIFREQIEPGVKAGANYILLQTFFDLSMMEVAAKIAVEYGIPVYCMMTFEKRRRTIMGNTVKQIIDTLTPLGIQGIGMNCSLGPE
;
A
#
# COMPACT_ATOMS: atom_id res chain seq x y z
N MET A 1 -4.57 -23.09 21.46
CA MET A 1 -3.59 -22.19 20.82
C MET A 1 -4.05 -20.76 21.00
N GLN A 2 -3.30 -19.93 21.71
CA GLN A 2 -3.57 -18.48 21.73
C GLN A 2 -3.29 -17.94 20.33
N ARG A 3 -4.30 -17.29 19.72
CA ARG A 3 -4.11 -16.58 18.45
C ARG A 3 -3.22 -15.37 18.71
N LYS A 4 -2.04 -15.34 18.11
CA LYS A 4 -1.16 -14.17 18.17
C LYS A 4 -1.75 -13.08 17.28
N ILE A 5 -2.18 -11.98 17.88
CA ILE A 5 -2.61 -10.79 17.15
C ILE A 5 -1.36 -10.01 16.74
N THR A 6 -1.31 -9.64 15.46
CA THR A 6 -0.28 -8.75 14.92
C THR A 6 -0.91 -7.39 14.67
N LEU A 7 -0.31 -6.34 15.21
CA LEU A 7 -0.77 -4.97 14.98
C LEU A 7 -0.04 -4.39 13.77
N LEU A 8 -0.83 -3.92 12.80
CA LEU A 8 -0.35 -3.07 11.72
C LEU A 8 -0.44 -1.60 12.19
N ASP A 9 0.23 -0.73 11.44
CA ASP A 9 0.06 0.71 11.56
C ASP A 9 -1.33 1.18 11.08
N GLY A 10 -1.54 2.47 11.14
CA GLY A 10 -2.79 3.13 10.76
C GLY A 10 -2.66 3.99 9.50
N ALA A 11 -3.40 5.09 9.47
CA ALA A 11 -3.47 6.00 8.35
C ALA A 11 -2.16 6.78 8.15
N VAL A 12 -1.45 6.50 7.06
CA VAL A 12 -0.17 7.19 6.74
C VAL A 12 -0.44 8.60 6.21
N GLY A 13 -1.27 8.75 5.18
CA GLY A 13 -1.46 10.02 4.48
C GLY A 13 -1.98 11.13 5.40
N THR A 14 -3.12 10.93 6.05
CA THR A 14 -3.71 11.93 6.94
C THR A 14 -2.81 12.27 8.12
N SER A 15 -2.06 11.29 8.64
CA SER A 15 -1.12 11.51 9.74
C SER A 15 0.09 12.34 9.31
N LEU A 16 0.62 12.13 8.10
CA LEU A 16 1.71 12.96 7.56
C LEU A 16 1.28 14.39 7.33
N TYR A 17 0.10 14.64 6.77
CA TYR A 17 -0.42 16.00 6.63
C TYR A 17 -0.65 16.67 8.00
N ALA A 18 -1.18 15.95 8.98
CA ALA A 18 -1.35 16.48 10.32
C ALA A 18 -0.01 16.82 10.99
N LYS A 19 1.01 15.97 10.83
CA LYS A 19 2.37 16.26 11.30
C LYS A 19 2.96 17.48 10.62
N ALA A 20 2.86 17.58 9.30
CA ALA A 20 3.34 18.73 8.54
C ALA A 20 2.70 20.03 9.04
N ALA A 21 1.38 20.05 9.22
CA ALA A 21 0.65 21.19 9.75
C ALA A 21 1.11 21.57 11.17
N ALA A 22 1.40 20.59 12.04
CA ALA A 22 1.94 20.84 13.38
C ALA A 22 3.34 21.50 13.35
N HIS A 23 4.10 21.29 12.27
CA HIS A 23 5.38 21.96 12.03
C HIS A 23 5.26 23.25 11.20
N GLY A 24 4.04 23.74 10.96
CA GLY A 24 3.80 24.96 10.17
C GLY A 24 4.03 24.77 8.66
N ILE A 25 4.01 23.52 8.18
CA ILE A 25 4.17 23.17 6.76
C ILE A 25 2.76 22.96 6.17
N GLU A 26 2.39 23.81 5.22
CA GLU A 26 1.20 23.63 4.40
C GLU A 26 1.55 22.83 3.15
N GLU A 27 1.28 21.54 3.17
CA GLU A 27 1.55 20.65 2.04
C GLU A 27 0.23 20.10 1.48
N HIS A 28 0.06 20.20 0.16
CA HIS A 28 -1.13 19.75 -0.58
C HIS A 28 -0.77 18.73 -1.66
N ASP A 29 0.52 18.49 -1.87
CA ASP A 29 1.02 17.57 -2.87
C ASP A 29 0.74 16.11 -2.45
N PRO A 30 0.75 15.15 -3.38
CA PRO A 30 0.56 13.75 -3.05
C PRO A 30 1.48 13.27 -1.92
N VAL A 31 0.94 12.48 -1.00
CA VAL A 31 1.65 12.10 0.22
C VAL A 31 3.02 11.44 0.00
N TRP A 32 3.24 10.76 -1.13
CA TRP A 32 4.55 10.18 -1.46
C TRP A 32 5.66 11.23 -1.67
N VAL A 33 5.31 12.51 -1.90
CA VAL A 33 6.26 13.62 -1.99
C VAL A 33 7.02 13.80 -0.68
N PHE A 34 6.39 13.46 0.46
CA PHE A 34 7.03 13.52 1.78
C PHE A 34 8.29 12.66 1.87
N ASN A 35 8.39 11.57 1.11
CA ASN A 35 9.60 10.73 1.07
C ASN A 35 10.83 11.52 0.61
N LEU A 36 10.65 12.56 -0.19
CA LEU A 36 11.72 13.34 -0.80
C LEU A 36 11.89 14.71 -0.15
N ARG A 37 10.80 15.35 0.25
CA ARG A 37 10.82 16.72 0.79
C ARG A 37 10.87 16.78 2.31
N TYR A 38 10.24 15.81 3.00
CA TYR A 38 10.09 15.82 4.45
C TYR A 38 10.40 14.44 5.05
N PRO A 39 11.60 13.88 4.78
CA PRO A 39 11.96 12.53 5.20
C PRO A 39 11.88 12.33 6.71
N ASP A 40 12.19 13.35 7.50
CA ASP A 40 12.15 13.29 8.96
C ASP A 40 10.72 13.05 9.49
N LEU A 41 9.69 13.65 8.86
CA LEU A 41 8.30 13.43 9.23
C LEU A 41 7.83 12.01 8.91
N VAL A 42 8.32 11.44 7.80
CA VAL A 42 8.03 10.03 7.45
C VAL A 42 8.64 9.08 8.47
N GLN A 43 9.90 9.30 8.84
CA GLN A 43 10.59 8.50 9.85
C GLN A 43 9.94 8.63 11.23
N GLU A 44 9.58 9.86 11.62
CA GLU A 44 8.87 10.13 12.88
C GLU A 44 7.56 9.36 12.94
N LEU A 45 6.74 9.39 11.88
CA LEU A 45 5.49 8.64 11.82
C LEU A 45 5.70 7.14 11.98
N CYS A 46 6.73 6.57 11.35
CA CYS A 46 7.06 5.16 11.50
C CYS A 46 7.40 4.81 12.96
N ARG A 47 8.18 5.67 13.63
CA ARG A 47 8.51 5.49 15.05
C ARG A 47 7.27 5.61 15.94
N ASP A 48 6.41 6.59 15.72
CA ASP A 48 5.18 6.77 16.50
C ASP A 48 4.28 5.53 16.43
N TYR A 49 4.09 4.94 15.26
CA TYR A 49 3.32 3.71 15.13
C TYR A 49 3.99 2.53 15.83
N HIS A 50 5.32 2.43 15.73
CA HIS A 50 6.07 1.39 16.43
C HIS A 50 5.92 1.53 17.96
N ASP A 51 6.10 2.73 18.49
CA ASP A 51 6.01 3.04 19.92
C ASP A 51 4.59 2.83 20.46
N ALA A 52 3.58 3.01 19.61
CA ALA A 52 2.19 2.65 19.90
C ALA A 52 1.91 1.12 19.88
N GLY A 53 2.90 0.30 19.51
CA GLY A 53 2.83 -1.16 19.55
C GLY A 53 2.68 -1.85 18.20
N SER A 54 2.71 -1.12 17.08
CA SER A 54 2.68 -1.72 15.74
C SER A 54 4.00 -2.46 15.46
N THR A 55 3.89 -3.67 14.95
CA THR A 55 5.04 -4.49 14.55
C THR A 55 5.15 -4.70 13.05
N TYR A 56 4.12 -4.31 12.31
CA TYR A 56 4.05 -4.27 10.85
C TYR A 56 3.72 -2.84 10.43
N ILE A 57 4.66 -2.16 9.78
CA ILE A 57 4.59 -0.74 9.47
C ILE A 57 4.79 -0.55 7.98
N MET A 58 3.91 0.23 7.35
CA MET A 58 3.94 0.46 5.91
C MET A 58 4.89 1.61 5.55
N ALA A 59 5.66 1.41 4.51
CA ALA A 59 6.33 2.50 3.84
C ALA A 59 5.31 3.45 3.19
N ASN A 60 5.64 4.72 3.10
CA ASN A 60 4.80 5.73 2.45
C ASN A 60 4.86 5.60 0.91
N THR A 61 4.25 4.55 0.36
CA THR A 61 4.31 4.19 -1.06
C THR A 61 2.94 3.92 -1.70
N PHE A 62 1.85 4.03 -0.95
CA PHE A 62 0.51 3.61 -1.34
C PHE A 62 0.08 4.07 -2.73
N THR A 63 0.26 5.34 -3.06
CA THR A 63 -0.10 5.91 -4.38
C THR A 63 1.12 6.22 -5.25
N ALA A 64 2.32 5.75 -4.87
CA ALA A 64 3.57 6.02 -5.58
C ALA A 64 3.72 5.16 -6.85
N ASN A 65 2.76 5.23 -7.74
CA ASN A 65 2.77 4.53 -9.03
C ASN A 65 2.91 5.51 -10.20
N ARG A 66 3.15 4.98 -11.40
CA ARG A 66 3.36 5.78 -12.62
C ARG A 66 2.24 6.81 -12.86
N GLN A 67 0.98 6.44 -12.66
CA GLN A 67 -0.15 7.33 -12.92
C GLN A 67 -0.12 8.56 -11.99
N SER A 68 0.24 8.38 -10.72
CA SER A 68 0.34 9.48 -9.76
C SER A 68 1.64 10.26 -9.94
N VAL A 69 2.79 9.56 -10.02
CA VAL A 69 4.11 10.21 -10.04
C VAL A 69 4.31 11.04 -11.31
N SER A 70 4.02 10.49 -12.50
CA SER A 70 4.21 11.22 -13.76
C SER A 70 3.20 12.34 -14.00
N HIS A 71 2.04 12.26 -13.38
CA HIS A 71 1.06 13.36 -13.44
C HIS A 71 1.52 14.58 -12.64
N PHE A 72 2.30 14.37 -11.59
CA PHE A 72 2.61 15.38 -10.59
C PHE A 72 4.06 15.89 -10.67
N SER A 73 4.99 15.11 -11.17
CA SER A 73 6.42 15.43 -11.17
C SER A 73 7.20 14.68 -12.26
N ASN A 74 8.50 15.04 -12.37
CA ASN A 74 9.47 14.33 -13.20
C ASN A 74 10.29 13.30 -12.40
N TYR A 75 9.86 12.95 -11.19
CA TYR A 75 10.53 11.90 -10.41
C TYR A 75 10.31 10.54 -11.03
N ALA A 76 11.29 9.66 -10.89
CA ALA A 76 11.11 8.26 -11.23
C ALA A 76 10.33 7.54 -10.11
N VAL A 77 9.40 6.66 -10.48
CA VAL A 77 8.65 5.82 -9.51
C VAL A 77 9.62 5.06 -8.61
N ALA A 78 10.70 4.53 -9.19
CA ALA A 78 11.70 3.78 -8.46
C ALA A 78 12.37 4.60 -7.34
N ASP A 79 12.67 5.87 -7.57
CA ASP A 79 13.31 6.73 -6.57
C ASP A 79 12.36 7.01 -5.41
N VAL A 80 11.10 7.35 -5.72
CA VAL A 80 10.06 7.65 -4.73
C VAL A 80 9.79 6.43 -3.84
N VAL A 81 9.64 5.26 -4.46
CA VAL A 81 9.34 4.01 -3.75
C VAL A 81 10.53 3.55 -2.91
N THR A 82 11.73 3.59 -3.49
CA THR A 82 12.96 3.23 -2.78
C THR A 82 13.16 4.11 -1.55
N ALA A 83 13.00 5.44 -1.70
CA ALA A 83 13.11 6.37 -0.58
C ALA A 83 12.11 6.04 0.53
N GLY A 84 10.82 5.82 0.19
CA GLY A 84 9.79 5.49 1.18
C GLY A 84 10.12 4.22 1.98
N VAL A 85 10.58 3.17 1.32
CA VAL A 85 10.95 1.92 2.00
C VAL A 85 12.22 2.10 2.86
N GLN A 86 13.23 2.80 2.36
CA GLN A 86 14.46 3.04 3.13
C GLN A 86 14.19 3.88 4.37
N LEU A 87 13.41 4.96 4.27
CA LEU A 87 13.05 5.80 5.42
C LEU A 87 12.36 4.99 6.52
N ALA A 88 11.42 4.12 6.16
CA ALA A 88 10.75 3.25 7.14
C ALA A 88 11.72 2.24 7.77
N ARG A 89 12.64 1.66 6.97
CA ARG A 89 13.65 0.73 7.47
C ARG A 89 14.65 1.40 8.43
N ASP A 90 15.12 2.60 8.07
CA ASP A 90 16.06 3.36 8.90
C ASP A 90 15.41 3.77 10.22
N ALA A 91 14.16 4.24 10.17
CA ALA A 91 13.39 4.60 11.35
C ALA A 91 13.19 3.45 12.34
N LEU A 92 13.13 2.21 11.84
CA LEU A 92 12.81 1.00 12.60
C LEU A 92 14.03 0.08 12.81
N GLN A 93 15.22 0.56 12.49
CA GLN A 93 16.44 -0.23 12.64
C GLN A 93 16.61 -0.72 14.09
N GLY A 94 16.87 -2.01 14.27
CA GLY A 94 17.09 -2.62 15.59
C GLY A 94 15.80 -2.97 16.37
N THR A 95 14.61 -2.56 15.92
CA THR A 95 13.34 -2.81 16.62
C THR A 95 12.76 -4.21 16.37
N GLY A 96 13.14 -4.86 15.27
CA GLY A 96 12.53 -6.11 14.80
C GLY A 96 11.19 -5.95 14.10
N ALA A 97 10.65 -4.73 13.96
CA ALA A 97 9.44 -4.46 13.19
C ALA A 97 9.65 -4.80 11.70
N LYS A 98 8.54 -5.10 11.02
CA LYS A 98 8.52 -5.45 9.60
C LYS A 98 8.04 -4.26 8.77
N VAL A 99 8.80 -3.91 7.75
CA VAL A 99 8.44 -2.84 6.81
C VAL A 99 7.69 -3.43 5.62
N GLY A 100 6.49 -2.93 5.36
CA GLY A 100 5.64 -3.31 4.24
C GLY A 100 5.70 -2.33 3.09
N LEU A 101 5.67 -2.85 1.87
CA LEU A 101 5.42 -2.05 0.68
C LEU A 101 3.91 -1.88 0.51
N ALA A 102 3.42 -0.66 0.69
CA ALA A 102 2.01 -0.34 0.45
C ALA A 102 1.76 -0.08 -1.05
N VAL A 103 0.82 -0.81 -1.63
CA VAL A 103 0.43 -0.68 -3.05
C VAL A 103 -1.09 -0.48 -3.13
N GLY A 104 -1.51 0.62 -3.72
CA GLY A 104 -2.92 0.96 -3.89
C GLY A 104 -3.49 0.56 -5.25
N ALA A 105 -4.82 0.65 -5.37
CA ALA A 105 -5.49 0.54 -6.66
C ALA A 105 -5.04 1.66 -7.61
N LEU A 106 -5.06 1.39 -8.90
CA LEU A 106 -4.78 2.38 -9.93
C LEU A 106 -5.96 3.33 -10.11
N ALA A 107 -5.69 4.57 -10.51
CA ALA A 107 -6.71 5.59 -10.69
C ALA A 107 -7.67 5.28 -11.86
N GLN A 108 -7.19 4.59 -12.88
CA GLN A 108 -8.00 4.19 -14.04
C GLN A 108 -8.56 2.79 -13.87
N LEU A 109 -9.85 2.61 -14.14
CA LEU A 109 -10.47 1.29 -14.20
C LEU A 109 -9.93 0.47 -15.37
N MET A 110 -9.82 -0.84 -15.16
CA MET A 110 -9.46 -1.78 -16.23
C MET A 110 -10.65 -2.05 -17.15
N LYS A 111 -10.37 -2.48 -18.37
CA LYS A 111 -11.40 -3.00 -19.28
C LYS A 111 -12.20 -4.13 -18.62
N PRO A 112 -13.52 -4.24 -18.88
CA PRO A 112 -14.31 -3.43 -19.82
C PRO A 112 -14.83 -2.11 -19.24
N PHE A 113 -14.61 -1.81 -17.97
CA PHE A 113 -15.20 -0.66 -17.26
C PHE A 113 -14.42 0.65 -17.42
N GLY A 114 -13.18 0.58 -17.87
CA GLY A 114 -12.31 1.72 -18.13
C GLY A 114 -11.34 1.45 -19.28
N PRO A 115 -10.43 2.38 -19.56
CA PRO A 115 -9.52 2.29 -20.70
C PRO A 115 -8.29 1.38 -20.46
N LEU A 116 -7.98 1.04 -19.20
CA LEU A 116 -6.71 0.40 -18.86
C LEU A 116 -6.71 -1.09 -19.24
N GLU A 117 -5.72 -1.48 -20.05
CA GLU A 117 -5.51 -2.90 -20.36
C GLU A 117 -4.90 -3.64 -19.16
N PRO A 118 -5.23 -4.92 -18.96
CA PRO A 118 -4.62 -5.72 -17.89
C PRO A 118 -3.08 -5.79 -17.95
N ALA A 119 -2.52 -5.82 -19.15
CA ALA A 119 -1.07 -5.83 -19.35
C ALA A 119 -0.41 -4.51 -18.92
N ASP A 120 -1.08 -3.38 -19.18
CA ASP A 120 -0.60 -2.06 -18.74
C ASP A 120 -0.69 -1.93 -17.22
N ALA A 121 -1.78 -2.40 -16.61
CA ALA A 121 -1.92 -2.47 -15.17
C ALA A 121 -0.79 -3.30 -14.53
N ALA A 122 -0.50 -4.48 -15.09
CA ALA A 122 0.59 -5.34 -14.64
C ALA A 122 1.95 -4.64 -14.73
N SER A 123 2.20 -3.90 -15.82
CA SER A 123 3.42 -3.10 -15.99
C SER A 123 3.56 -2.03 -14.91
N ILE A 124 2.47 -1.31 -14.59
CA ILE A 124 2.47 -0.26 -13.57
C ILE A 124 2.71 -0.85 -12.18
N PHE A 125 2.09 -1.97 -11.83
CA PHE A 125 2.32 -2.64 -10.56
C PHE A 125 3.76 -3.15 -10.43
N ARG A 126 4.33 -3.71 -11.50
CA ARG A 126 5.72 -4.17 -11.50
C ARG A 126 6.69 -3.02 -11.26
N GLU A 127 6.48 -1.89 -11.93
CA GLU A 127 7.30 -0.68 -11.76
C GLU A 127 7.31 -0.15 -10.33
N GLN A 128 6.19 -0.29 -9.60
CA GLN A 128 6.11 0.10 -8.19
C GLN A 128 6.66 -0.98 -7.25
N ILE A 129 6.35 -2.24 -7.49
CA ILE A 129 6.67 -3.34 -6.56
C ILE A 129 8.17 -3.66 -6.58
N GLU A 130 8.77 -3.74 -7.77
CA GLU A 130 10.16 -4.17 -7.92
C GLU A 130 11.16 -3.31 -7.11
N PRO A 131 11.16 -1.95 -7.21
CA PRO A 131 12.07 -1.14 -6.42
C PRO A 131 11.81 -1.23 -4.92
N GLY A 132 10.55 -1.38 -4.49
CA GLY A 132 10.21 -1.53 -3.09
C GLY A 132 10.74 -2.82 -2.47
N VAL A 133 10.66 -3.92 -3.21
CA VAL A 133 11.24 -5.21 -2.77
C VAL A 133 12.77 -5.14 -2.78
N LYS A 134 13.38 -4.55 -3.81
CA LYS A 134 14.84 -4.34 -3.87
C LYS A 134 15.35 -3.43 -2.74
N ALA A 135 14.57 -2.45 -2.31
CA ALA A 135 14.87 -1.61 -1.16
C ALA A 135 14.72 -2.35 0.19
N GLY A 136 14.20 -3.57 0.20
CA GLY A 136 14.17 -4.46 1.34
C GLY A 136 12.84 -4.46 2.11
N ALA A 137 11.71 -4.24 1.46
CA ALA A 137 10.40 -4.49 2.05
C ALA A 137 10.28 -5.95 2.49
N ASN A 138 9.69 -6.19 3.67
CA ASN A 138 9.53 -7.52 4.24
C ASN A 138 8.25 -8.21 3.80
N TYR A 139 7.25 -7.46 3.33
CA TYR A 139 5.98 -7.94 2.80
C TYR A 139 5.38 -6.90 1.86
N ILE A 140 4.41 -7.32 1.04
CA ILE A 140 3.62 -6.44 0.17
C ILE A 140 2.20 -6.39 0.71
N LEU A 141 1.66 -5.18 0.87
CA LEU A 141 0.27 -4.94 1.23
C LEU A 141 -0.44 -4.27 0.06
N LEU A 142 -1.22 -5.05 -0.68
CA LEU A 142 -2.15 -4.56 -1.68
C LEU A 142 -3.40 -4.08 -0.95
N GLN A 143 -3.63 -2.76 -0.88
CA GLN A 143 -4.67 -2.24 0.01
C GLN A 143 -5.64 -1.28 -0.68
N THR A 144 -6.85 -1.24 -0.16
CA THR A 144 -7.93 -0.35 -0.63
C THR A 144 -8.34 -0.62 -2.08
N PHE A 145 -8.33 -1.88 -2.48
CA PHE A 145 -8.84 -2.27 -3.79
C PHE A 145 -10.36 -2.46 -3.73
N PHE A 146 -11.04 -1.95 -4.73
CA PHE A 146 -12.50 -2.07 -4.92
C PHE A 146 -12.87 -2.88 -6.16
N ASP A 147 -11.92 -3.15 -7.04
CA ASP A 147 -12.01 -3.97 -8.25
C ASP A 147 -11.22 -5.27 -8.07
N LEU A 148 -11.93 -6.41 -8.07
CA LEU A 148 -11.32 -7.72 -7.89
C LEU A 148 -10.41 -8.11 -9.06
N SER A 149 -10.75 -7.72 -10.28
CA SER A 149 -9.91 -8.01 -11.45
C SER A 149 -8.58 -7.26 -11.40
N MET A 150 -8.60 -6.02 -10.95
CA MET A 150 -7.36 -5.25 -10.72
C MET A 150 -6.53 -5.83 -9.56
N MET A 151 -7.18 -6.23 -8.46
CA MET A 151 -6.51 -6.91 -7.34
C MET A 151 -5.86 -8.20 -7.80
N GLU A 152 -6.53 -9.00 -8.64
CA GLU A 152 -5.99 -10.25 -9.17
C GLU A 152 -4.71 -10.01 -10.00
N VAL A 153 -4.69 -8.98 -10.85
CA VAL A 153 -3.51 -8.58 -11.61
C VAL A 153 -2.37 -8.17 -10.67
N ALA A 154 -2.66 -7.30 -9.70
CA ALA A 154 -1.65 -6.84 -8.72
C ALA A 154 -1.08 -8.01 -7.89
N ALA A 155 -1.95 -8.92 -7.43
CA ALA A 155 -1.55 -10.07 -6.63
C ALA A 155 -0.66 -11.05 -7.42
N LYS A 156 -1.00 -11.32 -8.71
CA LYS A 156 -0.17 -12.15 -9.60
C LYS A 156 1.24 -11.59 -9.75
N ILE A 157 1.36 -10.28 -9.90
CA ILE A 157 2.67 -9.62 -9.97
C ILE A 157 3.39 -9.66 -8.61
N ALA A 158 2.68 -9.40 -7.52
CA ALA A 158 3.28 -9.33 -6.19
C ALA A 158 3.89 -10.66 -5.73
N VAL A 159 3.21 -11.79 -5.99
CA VAL A 159 3.69 -13.13 -5.55
C VAL A 159 4.97 -13.58 -6.29
N GLU A 160 5.26 -13.02 -7.46
CA GLU A 160 6.50 -13.33 -8.21
C GLU A 160 7.78 -12.99 -7.42
N TYR A 161 7.70 -12.06 -6.46
CA TYR A 161 8.84 -11.59 -5.68
C TYR A 161 9.16 -12.46 -4.45
N GLY A 162 8.36 -13.48 -4.15
CA GLY A 162 8.68 -14.49 -3.12
C GLY A 162 8.62 -14.00 -1.67
N ILE A 163 8.08 -12.82 -1.40
CA ILE A 163 7.82 -12.31 -0.04
C ILE A 163 6.31 -12.35 0.28
N PRO A 164 5.90 -12.34 1.57
CA PRO A 164 4.49 -12.41 1.93
C PRO A 164 3.65 -11.31 1.27
N VAL A 165 2.49 -11.68 0.71
CA VAL A 165 1.53 -10.76 0.07
C VAL A 165 0.21 -10.81 0.83
N TYR A 166 -0.30 -9.65 1.22
CA TYR A 166 -1.61 -9.47 1.83
C TYR A 166 -2.49 -8.63 0.92
N CYS A 167 -3.75 -9.05 0.73
CA CYS A 167 -4.72 -8.40 -0.14
C CYS A 167 -5.87 -7.83 0.69
N MET A 168 -6.05 -6.50 0.66
CA MET A 168 -7.08 -5.79 1.41
C MET A 168 -8.07 -5.13 0.45
N MET A 169 -9.30 -5.66 0.45
CA MET A 169 -10.40 -5.11 -0.34
C MET A 169 -11.18 -4.07 0.47
N THR A 170 -11.82 -3.14 -0.22
CA THR A 170 -12.74 -2.19 0.41
C THR A 170 -14.18 -2.50 0.03
N PHE A 171 -15.09 -2.39 0.99
CA PHE A 171 -16.49 -2.83 0.86
C PHE A 171 -17.46 -1.69 1.10
N GLU A 172 -18.62 -1.77 0.45
CA GLU A 172 -19.79 -0.93 0.67
C GLU A 172 -20.81 -1.61 1.62
N LYS A 173 -21.83 -0.84 2.06
CA LYS A 173 -22.83 -1.26 3.06
C LYS A 173 -23.52 -2.61 2.75
N ARG A 174 -23.53 -3.07 1.50
CA ARG A 174 -24.15 -4.35 1.10
C ARG A 174 -23.20 -5.55 1.14
N ARG A 175 -22.05 -5.43 1.83
CA ARG A 175 -21.01 -6.47 1.90
C ARG A 175 -20.47 -6.86 0.53
N ARG A 176 -20.42 -5.90 -0.38
CA ARG A 176 -19.84 -6.02 -1.72
C ARG A 176 -18.89 -4.87 -1.96
N THR A 177 -17.91 -5.08 -2.82
CA THR A 177 -17.12 -3.96 -3.33
C THR A 177 -18.01 -3.05 -4.19
N ILE A 178 -17.53 -1.84 -4.48
CA ILE A 178 -18.26 -0.93 -5.39
C ILE A 178 -18.50 -1.55 -6.79
N MET A 179 -17.61 -2.47 -7.21
CA MET A 179 -17.75 -3.25 -8.45
C MET A 179 -18.70 -4.45 -8.31
N GLY A 180 -19.31 -4.63 -7.14
CA GLY A 180 -20.31 -5.68 -6.88
C GLY A 180 -19.74 -7.03 -6.45
N ASN A 181 -18.42 -7.19 -6.30
CA ASN A 181 -17.80 -8.45 -5.91
C ASN A 181 -18.15 -8.84 -4.47
N THR A 182 -18.47 -10.11 -4.26
CA THR A 182 -18.74 -10.68 -2.95
C THR A 182 -17.48 -11.18 -2.26
N VAL A 183 -17.51 -11.33 -0.93
CA VAL A 183 -16.43 -11.94 -0.14
C VAL A 183 -16.07 -13.33 -0.68
N LYS A 184 -17.08 -14.15 -1.04
CA LYS A 184 -16.82 -15.48 -1.61
C LYS A 184 -16.04 -15.41 -2.92
N GLN A 185 -16.42 -14.55 -3.84
CA GLN A 185 -15.69 -14.36 -5.11
C GLN A 185 -14.25 -13.93 -4.86
N ILE A 186 -14.02 -13.02 -3.91
CA ILE A 186 -12.68 -12.55 -3.53
C ILE A 186 -11.82 -13.72 -3.01
N ILE A 187 -12.35 -14.52 -2.09
CA ILE A 187 -11.65 -15.68 -1.53
C ILE A 187 -11.33 -16.70 -2.64
N ASP A 188 -12.33 -17.05 -3.45
CA ASP A 188 -12.17 -18.05 -4.52
C ASP A 188 -11.13 -17.61 -5.57
N THR A 189 -11.04 -16.31 -5.86
CA THR A 189 -10.10 -15.75 -6.85
C THR A 189 -8.68 -15.63 -6.29
N LEU A 190 -8.53 -15.12 -5.06
CA LEU A 190 -7.21 -14.74 -4.55
C LEU A 190 -6.49 -15.88 -3.84
N THR A 191 -7.21 -16.80 -3.19
CA THR A 191 -6.57 -17.92 -2.45
C THR A 191 -5.66 -18.79 -3.33
N PRO A 192 -6.03 -19.15 -4.57
CA PRO A 192 -5.17 -19.96 -5.44
C PRO A 192 -3.87 -19.30 -5.88
N LEU A 193 -3.74 -17.97 -5.68
CA LEU A 193 -2.55 -17.21 -6.11
C LEU A 193 -1.36 -17.36 -5.15
N GLY A 194 -1.53 -18.04 -4.00
CA GLY A 194 -0.44 -18.22 -3.04
C GLY A 194 -0.18 -17.00 -2.15
N ILE A 195 -1.15 -16.10 -2.00
CA ILE A 195 -1.07 -14.95 -1.10
C ILE A 195 -1.10 -15.40 0.36
N GLN A 196 -0.55 -14.58 1.26
CA GLN A 196 -0.47 -14.88 2.70
C GLN A 196 -1.76 -14.60 3.45
N GLY A 197 -2.56 -13.63 3.01
CA GLY A 197 -3.80 -13.29 3.69
C GLY A 197 -4.72 -12.37 2.89
N ILE A 198 -6.01 -12.44 3.24
CA ILE A 198 -7.07 -11.60 2.68
C ILE A 198 -7.72 -10.84 3.83
N GLY A 199 -8.01 -9.57 3.61
CA GLY A 199 -8.67 -8.73 4.60
C GLY A 199 -9.47 -7.60 3.98
N MET A 200 -9.82 -6.64 4.83
CA MET A 200 -10.54 -5.43 4.43
C MET A 200 -9.96 -4.21 5.14
N ASN A 201 -10.01 -3.08 4.48
CA ASN A 201 -9.63 -1.79 5.06
C ASN A 201 -10.45 -0.65 4.45
N CYS A 202 -10.44 0.50 5.11
CA CYS A 202 -11.15 1.70 4.72
C CYS A 202 -12.69 1.52 4.62
N SER A 203 -13.40 2.57 4.22
CA SER A 203 -14.84 2.63 3.92
C SER A 203 -15.77 2.34 5.10
N LEU A 204 -15.83 1.12 5.61
CA LEU A 204 -16.76 0.71 6.67
C LEU A 204 -16.03 0.41 7.98
N GLY A 205 -16.72 0.67 9.11
CA GLY A 205 -16.33 0.17 10.40
C GLY A 205 -16.61 -1.33 10.58
N PRO A 206 -16.26 -1.89 11.74
CA PRO A 206 -16.43 -3.33 12.02
C PRO A 206 -17.89 -3.75 12.29
N GLU A 207 -18.87 -2.85 12.18
CA GLU A 207 -20.29 -3.02 12.49
C GLU A 207 -21.06 -3.89 11.48
#